data_04ae74cd8a2e4a91b725ceb45553504b
#
_entry.id   04ae74cd8a2e4a91b725ceb45553504b
#
_cell.length_a   1.000
_cell.length_b   1.000
_cell.length_c   1.000
_cell.angle_alpha   90.00
_cell.angle_beta   90.00
_cell.angle_gamma   90.00
#
_symmetry.space_group_name_H-M   'P 1'
#
loop_
_entity.id
_entity.type
_entity.pdbx_description
1 polymer ?
#
loop_
_entity_poly.entity_id
_entity_poly.type
_entity_poly.pdbx_seq_one_letter_code
_entity_poly.pdbx_strand_id
1 'polypeptide(L)'
;MKRVYLAGPPFAEEYRRRATALLHEAGCEPVDPMRRDFRGRTEGNEREIVEGDLAEIDSCDAVLADFTRPDEGTAMEAWYAHGRGIQVVAYTGGQPAHPWTVYVAAAACDELAAAVRALAGP
;
A
#
# COMPACT_ATOMS: atom_id res chain seq x y z
N MET A 1 -14.16 -4.38 -10.71
CA MET A 1 -13.68 -3.30 -9.83
C MET A 1 -12.24 -3.60 -9.43
N LYS A 2 -11.35 -2.63 -9.62
CA LYS A 2 -9.93 -2.79 -9.29
C LYS A 2 -9.76 -2.85 -7.76
N ARG A 3 -9.08 -3.88 -7.28
CA ARG A 3 -8.80 -4.03 -5.85
C ARG A 3 -7.41 -3.49 -5.55
N VAL A 4 -7.32 -2.62 -4.56
CA VAL A 4 -6.07 -1.93 -4.21
C VAL A 4 -5.71 -2.20 -2.74
N TYR A 5 -4.59 -2.85 -2.51
CA TYR A 5 -4.06 -3.11 -1.18
C TYR A 5 -3.41 -1.84 -0.62
N LEU A 6 -3.73 -1.50 0.62
CA LEU A 6 -3.18 -0.30 1.28
C LEU A 6 -1.98 -0.68 2.14
N ALA A 7 -0.78 -0.56 1.58
CA ALA A 7 0.45 -0.78 2.32
C ALA A 7 0.86 0.51 3.03
N GLY A 8 1.28 0.39 4.29
CA GLY A 8 1.70 1.55 5.07
C GLY A 8 1.92 1.17 6.52
N PRO A 9 2.59 2.04 7.30
CA PRO A 9 2.82 1.78 8.72
C PRO A 9 1.50 1.58 9.46
N PRO A 10 1.49 0.75 10.53
CA PRO A 10 0.25 0.48 11.28
C PRO A 10 -0.37 1.73 11.90
N PHE A 11 0.44 2.74 12.20
CA PHE A 11 -0.03 3.98 12.80
C PHE A 11 -0.47 5.04 11.77
N ALA A 12 -0.41 4.74 10.47
CA ALA A 12 -0.77 5.70 9.42
C ALA A 12 -2.28 5.69 9.15
N GLU A 13 -3.07 5.97 10.18
CA GLU A 13 -4.54 5.89 10.12
C GLU A 13 -5.14 6.97 9.23
N GLU A 14 -4.59 8.18 9.25
CA GLU A 14 -5.07 9.28 8.41
C GLU A 14 -4.89 8.96 6.93
N TYR A 15 -3.73 8.41 6.55
CA TYR A 15 -3.48 7.97 5.20
C TYR A 15 -4.51 6.92 4.77
N ARG A 16 -4.75 5.91 5.61
CA ARG A 16 -5.70 4.83 5.28
C ARG A 16 -7.11 5.35 5.10
N ARG A 17 -7.53 6.26 5.96
CA ARG A 17 -8.86 6.88 5.88
C ARG A 17 -9.03 7.67 4.58
N ARG A 18 -8.04 8.51 4.28
CA ARG A 18 -8.07 9.34 3.06
C ARG A 18 -7.99 8.49 1.79
N ALA A 19 -7.11 7.51 1.79
CA ALA A 19 -6.94 6.62 0.64
C ALA A 19 -8.22 5.83 0.37
N THR A 20 -8.85 5.31 1.42
CA THR A 20 -10.10 4.57 1.30
C THR A 20 -11.18 5.41 0.62
N ALA A 21 -11.36 6.66 1.08
CA ALA A 21 -12.35 7.56 0.50
C ALA A 21 -12.06 7.87 -0.97
N LEU A 22 -10.80 8.20 -1.29
CA LEU A 22 -10.42 8.52 -2.65
C LEU A 22 -10.56 7.33 -3.60
N LEU A 23 -10.22 6.14 -3.13
CA LEU A 23 -10.35 4.92 -3.94
C LEU A 23 -11.82 4.61 -4.23
N HIS A 24 -12.70 4.73 -3.22
CA HIS A 24 -14.13 4.56 -3.45
C HIS A 24 -14.65 5.54 -4.48
N GLU A 25 -14.26 6.82 -4.40
CA GLU A 25 -14.65 7.82 -5.38
C GLU A 25 -14.18 7.48 -6.78
N ALA A 26 -13.03 6.83 -6.90
CA ALA A 26 -12.45 6.43 -8.18
C ALA A 26 -13.01 5.09 -8.70
N GLY A 27 -13.94 4.47 -7.98
CA GLY A 27 -14.53 3.20 -8.38
C GLY A 27 -13.64 1.99 -8.09
N CYS A 28 -12.69 2.13 -7.18
CA CYS A 28 -11.80 1.04 -6.77
C CYS A 28 -12.22 0.49 -5.40
N GLU A 29 -11.84 -0.76 -5.13
CA GLU A 29 -12.09 -1.38 -3.83
C GLU A 29 -10.81 -1.35 -3.00
N PRO A 30 -10.78 -0.59 -1.90
CA PRO A 30 -9.61 -0.61 -1.02
C PRO A 30 -9.60 -1.88 -0.17
N VAL A 31 -8.40 -2.45 0.03
CA VAL A 31 -8.19 -3.60 0.89
C VAL A 31 -7.20 -3.17 1.96
N ASP A 32 -7.70 -2.93 3.17
CA ASP A 32 -6.86 -2.43 4.27
C ASP A 32 -6.47 -3.60 5.17
N PRO A 33 -5.16 -3.95 5.26
CA PRO A 33 -4.71 -5.06 6.11
C PRO A 33 -4.94 -4.79 7.59
N MET A 34 -5.15 -3.53 7.99
CA MET A 34 -5.42 -3.20 9.38
C MET A 34 -6.81 -3.65 9.85
N ARG A 35 -7.64 -4.20 8.96
CA ARG A 35 -8.85 -4.93 9.37
C ARG A 35 -8.47 -6.12 10.26
N ARG A 36 -7.26 -6.67 10.08
CA ARG A 36 -6.69 -7.71 10.92
C ARG A 36 -5.66 -7.04 11.84
N ASP A 37 -6.16 -6.29 12.81
CA ASP A 37 -5.32 -5.43 13.64
C ASP A 37 -4.60 -6.24 14.72
N PHE A 38 -3.27 -6.33 14.57
CA PHE A 38 -2.40 -7.03 15.53
C PHE A 38 -1.54 -6.07 16.35
N ARG A 39 -1.85 -4.75 16.33
CA ARG A 39 -1.08 -3.78 17.13
C ARG A 39 -1.11 -4.20 18.59
N GLY A 40 0.07 -4.25 19.21
CA GLY A 40 0.23 -4.72 20.58
C GLY A 40 0.20 -6.23 20.75
N ARG A 41 0.03 -6.99 19.66
CA ARG A 41 -0.05 -8.45 19.69
C ARG A 41 0.76 -9.08 18.57
N THR A 42 1.89 -8.46 18.21
CA THR A 42 2.69 -8.95 17.08
C THR A 42 3.57 -10.14 17.46
N GLU A 43 4.08 -10.16 18.69
CA GLU A 43 4.95 -11.24 19.13
C GLU A 43 4.20 -12.57 19.14
N GLY A 44 4.73 -13.54 18.42
CA GLY A 44 4.12 -14.87 18.30
C GLY A 44 3.11 -14.97 17.17
N ASN A 45 2.74 -13.84 16.54
CA ASN A 45 1.77 -13.80 15.45
C ASN A 45 2.39 -13.42 14.11
N GLU A 46 3.72 -13.42 14.02
CA GLU A 46 4.44 -12.95 12.83
C GLU A 46 4.02 -13.68 11.58
N ARG A 47 3.93 -15.01 11.64
CA ARG A 47 3.52 -15.81 10.48
C ARG A 47 2.11 -15.45 10.01
N GLU A 48 1.18 -15.32 10.94
CA GLU A 48 -0.21 -14.99 10.62
C GLU A 48 -0.32 -13.61 9.98
N ILE A 49 0.42 -12.64 10.53
CA ILE A 49 0.45 -11.28 10.00
C ILE A 49 0.99 -11.29 8.56
N VAL A 50 2.17 -11.87 8.37
CA VAL A 50 2.86 -11.83 7.08
C VAL A 50 2.08 -12.62 6.03
N GLU A 51 1.69 -13.85 6.34
CA GLU A 51 0.99 -14.67 5.36
C GLU A 51 -0.39 -14.11 5.03
N GLY A 52 -1.05 -13.49 6.01
CA GLY A 52 -2.31 -12.80 5.77
C GLY A 52 -2.15 -11.61 4.85
N ASP A 53 -1.11 -10.79 5.09
CA ASP A 53 -0.83 -9.64 4.23
C ASP A 53 -0.51 -10.09 2.80
N LEU A 54 0.33 -11.10 2.65
CA LEU A 54 0.71 -11.59 1.33
C LEU A 54 -0.48 -12.18 0.57
N ALA A 55 -1.35 -12.90 1.27
CA ALA A 55 -2.56 -13.44 0.64
C ALA A 55 -3.48 -12.31 0.16
N GLU A 56 -3.59 -11.23 0.93
CA GLU A 56 -4.40 -10.09 0.51
C GLU A 56 -3.78 -9.38 -0.70
N ILE A 57 -2.46 -9.20 -0.70
CA ILE A 57 -1.77 -8.61 -1.85
C ILE A 57 -2.03 -9.46 -3.10
N ASP A 58 -1.90 -10.78 -2.99
CA ASP A 58 -2.13 -11.70 -4.11
C ASP A 58 -3.56 -11.61 -4.64
N SER A 59 -4.51 -11.19 -3.82
CA SER A 59 -5.90 -11.02 -4.24
C SER A 59 -6.19 -9.66 -4.88
N CYS A 60 -5.20 -8.77 -4.90
CA CYS A 60 -5.38 -7.40 -5.39
C CYS A 60 -4.76 -7.19 -6.76
N ASP A 61 -5.24 -6.17 -7.45
CA ASP A 61 -4.74 -5.77 -8.77
C ASP A 61 -3.59 -4.77 -8.64
N ALA A 62 -3.51 -4.08 -7.52
CA ALA A 62 -2.50 -3.05 -7.30
C ALA A 62 -2.24 -2.83 -5.82
N VAL A 63 -1.13 -2.16 -5.53
CA VAL A 63 -0.75 -1.76 -4.17
C VAL A 63 -0.52 -0.25 -4.16
N LEU A 64 -1.16 0.43 -3.21
CA LEU A 64 -0.85 1.82 -2.88
C LEU A 64 0.03 1.77 -1.63
N ALA A 65 1.23 2.34 -1.71
CA ALA A 65 2.20 2.27 -0.63
C ALA A 65 2.51 3.65 -0.06
N ASP A 66 2.34 3.81 1.26
CA ASP A 66 2.66 5.05 1.97
C ASP A 66 4.15 5.09 2.31
N PHE A 67 4.91 5.85 1.53
CA PHE A 67 6.32 6.10 1.75
C PHE A 67 6.57 7.55 2.15
N THR A 68 5.64 8.16 2.89
CA THR A 68 5.88 9.50 3.45
C THR A 68 7.01 9.46 4.48
N ARG A 69 7.34 8.27 4.95
CA ARG A 69 8.52 8.00 5.78
C ARG A 69 8.96 6.56 5.53
N PRO A 70 10.22 6.22 5.84
CA PRO A 70 10.68 4.84 5.70
C PRO A 70 9.91 3.90 6.63
N ASP A 71 9.55 2.73 6.09
CA ASP A 71 8.88 1.68 6.85
C ASP A 71 9.24 0.34 6.22
N GLU A 72 9.86 -0.54 7.01
CA GLU A 72 10.38 -1.79 6.44
C GLU A 72 9.28 -2.73 5.97
N GLY A 73 8.16 -2.84 6.69
CA GLY A 73 7.05 -3.69 6.28
C GLY A 73 6.45 -3.23 4.96
N THR A 74 6.25 -1.92 4.82
CA THR A 74 5.72 -1.34 3.58
C THR A 74 6.66 -1.61 2.42
N ALA A 75 7.96 -1.48 2.63
CA ALA A 75 8.97 -1.74 1.60
C ALA A 75 8.96 -3.20 1.16
N MET A 76 8.86 -4.13 2.12
CA MET A 76 8.80 -5.55 1.81
C MET A 76 7.54 -5.92 1.04
N GLU A 77 6.40 -5.35 1.40
CA GLU A 77 5.15 -5.58 0.69
C GLU A 77 5.21 -5.05 -0.74
N ALA A 78 5.78 -3.87 -0.92
CA ALA A 78 5.95 -3.29 -2.26
C ALA A 78 6.87 -4.16 -3.12
N TRP A 79 7.95 -4.66 -2.55
CA TRP A 79 8.88 -5.54 -3.24
C TRP A 79 8.20 -6.85 -3.65
N TYR A 80 7.45 -7.44 -2.72
CA TYR A 80 6.69 -8.66 -3.00
C TYR A 80 5.72 -8.45 -4.15
N ALA A 81 4.94 -7.37 -4.10
CA ALA A 81 3.96 -7.08 -5.14
C ALA A 81 4.63 -6.90 -6.50
N HIS A 82 5.74 -6.16 -6.53
CA HIS A 82 6.52 -5.96 -7.75
C HIS A 82 6.97 -7.31 -8.34
N GLY A 83 7.48 -8.20 -7.50
CA GLY A 83 7.93 -9.52 -7.95
C GLY A 83 6.80 -10.40 -8.48
N ARG A 84 5.56 -10.13 -8.05
CA ARG A 84 4.38 -10.86 -8.52
C ARG A 84 3.74 -10.21 -9.75
N GLY A 85 4.31 -9.15 -10.28
CA GLY A 85 3.75 -8.44 -11.41
C GLY A 85 2.55 -7.57 -11.07
N ILE A 86 2.35 -7.27 -9.79
CA ILE A 86 1.25 -6.42 -9.31
C ILE A 86 1.72 -4.97 -9.33
N GLN A 87 0.90 -4.07 -9.88
CA GLN A 87 1.23 -2.65 -9.98
C GLN A 87 1.43 -2.04 -8.58
N VAL A 88 2.51 -1.29 -8.40
CA VAL A 88 2.76 -0.56 -7.16
C VAL A 88 2.79 0.93 -7.47
N VAL A 89 2.05 1.73 -6.71
CA VAL A 89 2.14 3.20 -6.78
C VAL A 89 2.53 3.70 -5.40
N ALA A 90 3.58 4.52 -5.35
CA ALA A 90 4.09 5.07 -4.10
C ALA A 90 3.54 6.48 -3.86
N TYR A 91 3.08 6.70 -2.64
CA TYR A 91 2.71 8.04 -2.16
C TYR A 91 3.84 8.52 -1.26
N THR A 92 4.49 9.61 -1.63
CA THR A 92 5.69 10.10 -0.94
C THR A 92 5.46 11.32 -0.08
N GLY A 93 4.34 12.02 -0.29
CA GLY A 93 4.04 13.23 0.48
C GLY A 93 5.07 14.35 0.28
N GLY A 94 5.73 14.36 -0.89
CA GLY A 94 6.76 15.35 -1.19
C GLY A 94 8.15 14.99 -0.73
N GLN A 95 8.32 13.83 -0.07
CA GLN A 95 9.65 13.37 0.32
C GLN A 95 10.38 12.78 -0.89
N PRO A 96 11.72 12.90 -0.96
CA PRO A 96 12.47 12.25 -2.01
C PRO A 96 12.27 10.74 -1.92
N ALA A 97 11.96 10.10 -3.05
CA ALA A 97 11.77 8.67 -3.08
C ALA A 97 13.11 7.94 -3.05
N HIS A 98 13.19 6.89 -2.24
CA HIS A 98 14.37 6.03 -2.18
C HIS A 98 14.55 5.34 -3.55
N PRO A 99 15.79 5.12 -4.01
CA PRO A 99 16.03 4.45 -5.30
C PRO A 99 15.29 3.12 -5.45
N TRP A 100 15.19 2.32 -4.40
CA TRP A 100 14.45 1.05 -4.44
C TRP A 100 12.95 1.28 -4.64
N THR A 101 12.41 2.34 -4.03
CA THR A 101 11.01 2.70 -4.22
C THR A 101 10.75 3.10 -5.68
N VAL A 102 11.64 3.92 -6.25
CA VAL A 102 11.53 4.33 -7.65
C VAL A 102 11.57 3.12 -8.57
N TYR A 103 12.43 2.15 -8.25
CA TYR A 103 12.58 0.95 -9.08
C TYR A 103 11.30 0.10 -9.10
N VAL A 104 10.68 -0.13 -7.92
CA VAL A 104 9.54 -1.02 -7.82
C VAL A 104 8.22 -0.36 -8.20
N ALA A 105 8.11 0.97 -8.07
CA ALA A 105 6.85 1.67 -8.28
C ALA A 105 6.66 2.07 -9.74
N ALA A 106 5.45 1.85 -10.26
CA ALA A 106 5.08 2.33 -11.58
C ALA A 106 5.00 3.86 -11.59
N ALA A 107 4.69 4.47 -10.43
CA ALA A 107 4.67 5.92 -10.27
C ALA A 107 4.95 6.25 -8.80
N ALA A 108 5.60 7.39 -8.56
CA ALA A 108 5.80 7.93 -7.22
C ALA A 108 5.16 9.33 -7.23
N CYS A 109 4.20 9.54 -6.34
CA CYS A 109 3.38 10.76 -6.36
C CYS A 109 3.47 11.51 -5.03
N ASP A 110 3.60 12.83 -5.11
CA ASP A 110 3.66 13.68 -3.92
C ASP A 110 2.30 13.81 -3.23
N GLU A 111 1.24 13.75 -4.02
CA GLU A 111 -0.13 13.93 -3.53
C GLU A 111 -0.87 12.60 -3.57
N LEU A 112 -1.64 12.33 -2.50
CA LEU A 112 -2.40 11.08 -2.41
C LEU A 112 -3.43 10.97 -3.53
N ALA A 113 -4.10 12.08 -3.86
CA ALA A 113 -5.08 12.06 -4.95
C ALA A 113 -4.44 11.72 -6.29
N ALA A 114 -3.21 12.18 -6.54
CA ALA A 114 -2.48 11.84 -7.75
C ALA A 114 -2.14 10.35 -7.79
N ALA A 115 -1.75 9.78 -6.64
CA ALA A 115 -1.45 8.36 -6.54
C ALA A 115 -2.70 7.52 -6.86
N VAL A 116 -3.84 7.92 -6.33
CA VAL A 116 -5.10 7.21 -6.60
C VAL A 116 -5.47 7.31 -8.08
N ARG A 117 -5.28 8.49 -8.70
CA ARG A 117 -5.52 8.62 -10.15
C ARG A 117 -4.62 7.70 -10.97
N ALA A 118 -3.36 7.56 -10.57
CA ALA A 118 -2.43 6.66 -11.25
C ALA A 118 -2.89 5.20 -11.15
N LEU A 119 -3.47 4.83 -10.01
CA LEU A 119 -4.01 3.47 -9.81
C LEU A 119 -5.29 3.22 -10.59
N ALA A 120 -6.18 4.21 -10.62
CA ALA A 120 -7.46 4.06 -11.30
C ALA A 120 -7.32 3.95 -12.81
N GLY A 121 -6.22 4.47 -13.34
CA GLY A 121 -5.95 4.46 -14.76
C GLY A 121 -6.68 5.55 -15.52
N PRO A 122 -6.46 5.61 -16.84
CA PRO A 122 -7.14 6.58 -17.67
C PRO A 122 -8.62 6.28 -17.82
#